data_780350f62c969558dd1b212e327bede9
#
_entry.id   780350f62c969558dd1b212e327bede9
#
_cell.length_a   1.000
_cell.length_b   1.000
_cell.length_c   1.000
_cell.angle_alpha   90.00
_cell.angle_beta   90.00
_cell.angle_gamma   90.00
#
_symmetry.space_group_name_H-M   'P 1'
#
loop_
_entity.id
_entity.type
_entity.pdbx_description
1 polymer ?
#
loop_
_entity_poly.entity_id
_entity_poly.type
_entity_poly.pdbx_seq_one_letter_code
_entity_poly.pdbx_strand_id
1 'polypeptide(L)'
;MSAGEVIMRLPGVAGSPTEEGLNYQFNIRGMSAALNTVTMDGARLTALGFSRAFENQSITSGMFDQLELIKGHTPDKSAESLGGTINFKSRSALNMKEKRRLTYNFSARIAPSFTQQIPYREQHRSHPVLNFGYQEVFDVFGEQRNLGVSVNLFYSENGVGFFRTDRDFQNTTTQPAFLWSYQTQ
;
A
#
# COMPACT_ATOMS: atom_id res chain seq x y z
N MET A 1 -1.90 8.06 -6.39
CA MET A 1 -1.96 8.11 -4.92
C MET A 1 -1.82 6.69 -4.42
N SER A 2 -0.93 6.44 -3.49
CA SER A 2 -0.78 5.11 -2.88
C SER A 2 -1.88 4.86 -1.84
N ALA A 3 -2.18 3.59 -1.54
CA ALA A 3 -3.12 3.28 -0.47
C ALA A 3 -2.64 3.81 0.88
N GLY A 4 -1.34 3.77 1.13
CA GLY A 4 -0.74 4.32 2.35
C GLY A 4 -1.05 5.79 2.57
N GLU A 5 -0.96 6.61 1.53
CA GLU A 5 -1.31 8.05 1.63
C GLU A 5 -2.78 8.29 1.97
N VAL A 6 -3.68 7.44 1.49
CA VAL A 6 -5.11 7.51 1.81
C VAL A 6 -5.36 7.10 3.25
N ILE A 7 -4.74 6.00 3.69
CA ILE A 7 -4.87 5.45 5.04
C ILE A 7 -4.42 6.47 6.09
N MET A 8 -3.31 7.16 5.87
CA MET A 8 -2.78 8.13 6.82
C MET A 8 -3.66 9.38 7.00
N ARG A 9 -4.61 9.62 6.11
CA ARG A 9 -5.61 10.69 6.27
C ARG A 9 -6.77 10.31 7.19
N LEU A 10 -6.84 9.03 7.58
CA LEU A 10 -7.90 8.57 8.47
C LEU A 10 -7.62 9.00 9.91
N PRO A 11 -8.64 9.43 10.67
CA PRO A 11 -8.46 9.87 12.04
C PRO A 11 -8.03 8.70 12.94
N GLY A 12 -6.95 8.90 13.70
CA GLY A 12 -6.38 7.90 14.59
C GLY A 12 -5.49 6.86 13.92
N VAL A 13 -5.08 7.12 12.68
CA VAL A 13 -4.06 6.34 11.98
C VAL A 13 -2.80 7.19 11.85
N ALA A 14 -1.66 6.59 12.13
CA ALA A 14 -0.35 7.19 11.94
C ALA A 14 0.50 6.29 11.03
N GLY A 15 1.28 6.89 10.16
CA GLY A 15 2.27 6.15 9.39
C GLY A 15 3.38 5.64 10.28
N SER A 16 3.81 4.41 10.05
CA SER A 16 5.02 3.86 10.64
C SER A 16 6.10 3.91 9.57
N PRO A 17 7.10 4.78 9.70
CA PRO A 17 8.17 4.84 8.72
C PRO A 17 8.96 3.54 8.78
N THR A 18 9.22 2.97 7.60
CA THR A 18 10.18 1.90 7.45
C THR A 18 11.60 2.47 7.53
N GLU A 19 12.59 1.60 7.60
CA GLU A 19 14.01 2.00 7.58
C GLU A 19 14.37 2.83 6.35
N GLU A 20 13.60 2.70 5.26
CA GLU A 20 13.76 3.45 4.01
C GLU A 20 13.07 4.82 4.03
N GLY A 21 12.49 5.22 5.15
CA GLY A 21 11.75 6.48 5.28
C GLY A 21 10.41 6.52 4.55
N LEU A 22 9.95 5.37 4.05
CA LEU A 22 8.68 5.25 3.36
C LEU A 22 7.61 4.72 4.33
N ASN A 23 6.42 5.32 4.29
CA ASN A 23 5.32 4.93 5.17
C ASN A 23 4.48 3.83 4.53
N TYR A 24 5.00 2.61 4.50
CA TYR A 24 4.25 1.45 4.00
C TYR A 24 3.43 0.75 5.07
N GLN A 25 3.78 0.95 6.32
CA GLN A 25 3.09 0.39 7.48
C GLN A 25 2.30 1.50 8.19
N PHE A 26 1.31 1.12 8.96
CA PHE A 26 0.47 2.06 9.69
C PHE A 26 0.13 1.54 11.08
N ASN A 27 -0.02 2.48 12.00
CA ASN A 27 -0.42 2.24 13.38
C ASN A 27 -1.82 2.79 13.60
N ILE A 28 -2.71 2.00 14.18
CA ILE A 28 -4.05 2.44 14.56
C ILE A 28 -4.06 2.66 16.08
N ARG A 29 -4.48 3.85 16.53
CA ARG A 29 -4.53 4.23 17.94
C ARG A 29 -3.21 4.05 18.69
N GLY A 30 -2.08 4.22 18.01
CA GLY A 30 -0.76 4.01 18.60
C GLY A 30 -0.34 2.55 18.81
N MET A 31 -1.19 1.59 18.41
CA MET A 31 -0.82 0.17 18.45
C MET A 31 0.14 -0.16 17.31
N SER A 32 1.08 -1.06 17.59
CA SER A 32 2.07 -1.51 16.59
C SER A 32 1.40 -1.99 15.29
N ALA A 33 2.05 -1.73 14.17
CA ALA A 33 1.57 -2.15 12.85
C ALA A 33 1.31 -3.67 12.76
N ALA A 34 2.05 -4.48 13.50
CA ALA A 34 1.87 -5.94 13.58
C ALA A 34 0.57 -6.38 14.26
N LEU A 35 -0.12 -5.47 14.97
CA LEU A 35 -1.39 -5.72 15.67
C LEU A 35 -2.59 -5.20 14.88
N ASN A 36 -2.38 -4.72 13.66
CA ASN A 36 -3.42 -4.23 12.77
C ASN A 36 -3.66 -5.25 11.67
N THR A 37 -4.91 -5.41 11.29
CA THR A 37 -5.30 -6.31 10.21
C THR A 37 -5.73 -5.52 8.99
N VAL A 38 -5.34 -6.01 7.81
CA VAL A 38 -5.81 -5.49 6.54
C VAL A 38 -6.66 -6.55 5.85
N THR A 39 -7.82 -6.14 5.36
CA THR A 39 -8.73 -7.00 4.63
C THR A 39 -9.12 -6.37 3.31
N MET A 40 -9.47 -7.17 2.33
CA MET A 40 -10.10 -6.76 1.09
C MET A 40 -11.40 -7.53 0.92
N ASP A 41 -12.50 -6.82 0.86
CA ASP A 41 -13.85 -7.40 0.84
C ASP A 41 -14.11 -8.40 2.00
N GLY A 42 -13.51 -8.12 3.16
CA GLY A 42 -13.57 -8.99 4.34
C GLY A 42 -12.54 -10.13 4.35
N ALA A 43 -11.91 -10.46 3.22
CA ALA A 43 -10.84 -11.45 3.16
C ALA A 43 -9.52 -10.85 3.69
N ARG A 44 -8.85 -11.58 4.56
CA ARG A 44 -7.59 -11.12 5.15
C ARG A 44 -6.47 -11.09 4.12
N LEU A 45 -5.75 -9.99 4.08
CA LEU A 45 -4.49 -9.87 3.35
C LEU A 45 -3.33 -10.19 4.30
N THR A 46 -2.45 -11.08 3.86
CA THR A 46 -1.27 -11.48 4.63
C THR A 46 -0.03 -10.71 4.18
N ALA A 47 0.85 -10.40 5.13
CA ALA A 47 2.15 -9.84 4.81
C ALA A 47 3.01 -10.87 4.08
N LEU A 48 3.79 -10.42 3.09
CA LEU A 48 4.70 -11.27 2.32
C LEU A 48 6.08 -11.44 2.96
N GLY A 49 6.32 -10.84 4.11
CA GLY A 49 7.61 -10.82 4.81
C GLY A 49 7.62 -11.57 6.15
N PHE A 50 8.73 -11.46 6.85
CA PHE A 50 8.90 -12.01 8.20
C PHE A 50 8.12 -11.24 9.28
N SER A 51 7.61 -10.06 8.96
CA SER A 51 6.78 -9.25 9.85
C SER A 51 5.30 -9.55 9.66
N ARG A 52 4.52 -9.47 10.74
CA ARG A 52 3.05 -9.50 10.67
C ARG A 52 2.45 -8.19 10.16
N ALA A 53 3.23 -7.13 10.14
CA ALA A 53 2.78 -5.83 9.66
C ALA A 53 2.56 -5.89 8.15
N PHE A 54 1.35 -5.52 7.72
CA PHE A 54 1.01 -5.48 6.31
C PHE A 54 1.63 -4.24 5.67
N GLU A 55 2.31 -4.44 4.54
CA GLU A 55 2.90 -3.37 3.75
C GLU A 55 1.98 -2.97 2.58
N ASN A 56 1.59 -1.72 2.56
CA ASN A 56 0.60 -1.21 1.59
C ASN A 56 1.20 -0.86 0.22
N GLN A 57 2.41 -1.31 -0.09
CA GLN A 57 3.09 -0.98 -1.36
C GLN A 57 2.33 -1.50 -2.58
N SER A 58 1.76 -2.69 -2.45
CA SER A 58 1.07 -3.39 -3.54
C SER A 58 -0.37 -2.91 -3.78
N ILE A 59 -0.94 -2.14 -2.84
CA ILE A 59 -2.31 -1.66 -2.96
C ILE A 59 -2.32 -0.23 -3.48
N THR A 60 -3.09 0.01 -4.51
CA THR A 60 -3.28 1.32 -5.12
C THR A 60 -4.70 1.80 -5.03
N SER A 61 -4.90 3.12 -5.03
CA SER A 61 -6.22 3.73 -4.95
C SER A 61 -7.16 3.36 -6.12
N GLY A 62 -6.63 2.77 -7.18
CA GLY A 62 -7.44 2.26 -8.29
C GLY A 62 -8.14 0.94 -8.01
N MET A 63 -7.70 0.19 -7.01
CA MET A 63 -8.19 -1.16 -6.71
C MET A 63 -9.44 -1.17 -5.82
N PHE A 64 -9.69 -0.11 -5.06
CA PHE A 64 -10.80 -0.03 -4.12
C PHE A 64 -11.63 1.23 -4.32
N ASP A 65 -12.88 1.18 -3.91
CA ASP A 65 -13.83 2.28 -4.00
C ASP A 65 -14.07 2.93 -2.63
N GLN A 66 -14.06 2.10 -1.60
CA GLN A 66 -14.25 2.52 -0.22
C GLN A 66 -13.16 1.93 0.67
N LEU A 67 -12.87 2.66 1.72
CA LEU A 67 -11.96 2.25 2.75
C LEU A 67 -12.66 2.39 4.10
N GLU A 68 -12.79 1.28 4.81
CA GLU A 68 -13.39 1.24 6.14
C GLU A 68 -12.31 1.07 7.20
N LEU A 69 -12.34 1.93 8.19
CA LEU A 69 -11.51 1.82 9.37
C LEU A 69 -12.35 1.33 10.56
N ILE A 70 -12.10 0.12 11.00
CA ILE A 70 -12.76 -0.50 12.15
C ILE A 70 -11.80 -0.41 13.33
N LYS A 71 -12.11 0.46 14.29
CA LYS A 71 -11.25 0.73 15.44
C LYS A 71 -11.54 -0.15 16.66
N GLY A 72 -12.64 -0.86 16.65
CA GLY A 72 -13.05 -1.74 17.74
C GLY A 72 -12.79 -3.20 17.39
N HIS A 73 -12.51 -4.00 18.41
CA HIS A 73 -12.50 -5.44 18.26
C HIS A 73 -13.93 -5.95 18.48
N THR A 74 -14.48 -6.62 17.49
CA THR A 74 -15.79 -7.29 17.56
C THR A 74 -15.58 -8.80 17.45
N PRO A 75 -16.46 -9.63 18.04
CA PRO A 75 -16.28 -11.10 18.07
C PRO A 75 -16.14 -11.77 16.70
N ASP A 76 -16.61 -11.10 15.64
CA ASP A 76 -16.50 -11.54 14.25
C ASP A 76 -15.14 -11.25 13.62
N LYS A 77 -14.28 -10.50 14.29
CA LYS A 77 -12.94 -10.12 13.80
C LYS A 77 -11.87 -11.05 14.36
N SER A 78 -10.80 -11.18 13.59
CA SER A 78 -9.63 -11.95 14.02
C SER A 78 -9.06 -11.42 15.33
N ALA A 79 -8.71 -12.31 16.25
CA ALA A 79 -8.06 -11.95 17.52
C ALA A 79 -6.75 -11.14 17.35
N GLU A 80 -6.17 -11.17 16.17
CA GLU A 80 -4.94 -10.44 15.82
C GLU A 80 -5.17 -8.95 15.53
N SER A 81 -6.44 -8.50 15.39
CA SER A 81 -6.80 -7.13 15.07
C SER A 81 -6.97 -6.24 16.32
N LEU A 82 -6.06 -6.35 17.28
CA LEU A 82 -6.13 -5.60 18.55
C LEU A 82 -6.09 -4.07 18.34
N GLY A 83 -5.30 -3.59 17.41
CA GLY A 83 -5.23 -2.17 17.07
C GLY A 83 -6.42 -1.71 16.24
N GLY A 84 -6.86 -2.53 15.33
CA GLY A 84 -7.97 -2.28 14.42
C GLY A 84 -7.82 -2.99 13.07
N THR A 85 -8.83 -2.84 12.24
CA THR A 85 -8.88 -3.41 10.91
C THR A 85 -9.10 -2.33 9.87
N ILE A 86 -8.33 -2.35 8.80
CA ILE A 86 -8.59 -1.59 7.58
C ILE A 86 -9.16 -2.54 6.55
N ASN A 87 -10.37 -2.26 6.09
CA ASN A 87 -11.04 -3.03 5.06
C ASN A 87 -11.13 -2.22 3.77
N PHE A 88 -10.49 -2.71 2.73
CA PHE A 88 -10.63 -2.20 1.38
C PHE A 88 -11.83 -2.85 0.73
N LYS A 89 -12.77 -2.05 0.25
CA LYS A 89 -13.88 -2.54 -0.55
C LYS A 89 -13.59 -2.36 -2.02
N SER A 90 -13.60 -3.44 -2.76
CA SER A 90 -13.37 -3.43 -4.19
C SER A 90 -14.50 -2.69 -4.92
N ARG A 91 -14.20 -2.23 -6.13
CA ARG A 91 -15.20 -1.56 -6.98
C ARG A 91 -16.23 -2.55 -7.46
N SER A 92 -17.48 -2.30 -7.14
CA SER A 92 -18.62 -3.05 -7.67
C SER A 92 -19.24 -2.33 -8.86
N ALA A 93 -19.34 -3.00 -10.00
CA ALA A 93 -20.03 -2.46 -11.16
C ALA A 93 -21.54 -2.27 -10.90
N LEU A 94 -22.13 -3.08 -10.04
CA LEU A 94 -23.57 -3.00 -9.72
C LEU A 94 -23.98 -1.69 -9.03
N ASN A 95 -23.04 -1.03 -8.34
CA ASN A 95 -23.28 0.24 -7.66
C ASN A 95 -23.19 1.46 -8.60
N MET A 96 -22.80 1.27 -9.86
CA MET A 96 -22.73 2.37 -10.81
C MET A 96 -24.11 2.81 -11.27
N LYS A 97 -24.27 4.11 -11.51
CA LYS A 97 -25.47 4.66 -12.18
C LYS A 97 -25.45 4.42 -13.68
N GLU A 98 -24.27 4.45 -14.26
CA GLU A 98 -23.99 4.27 -15.69
C GLU A 98 -24.00 2.78 -16.06
N LYS A 99 -24.32 2.46 -17.32
CA LYS A 99 -24.25 1.10 -17.82
C LYS A 99 -22.81 0.63 -18.00
N ARG A 100 -21.92 1.54 -18.45
CA ARG A 100 -20.51 1.27 -18.72
C ARG A 100 -19.65 2.42 -18.22
N ARG A 101 -18.50 2.08 -17.64
CA ARG A 101 -17.48 3.04 -17.23
C ARG A 101 -16.10 2.52 -17.65
N LEU A 102 -15.35 3.37 -18.33
CA LEU A 102 -13.96 3.16 -18.68
C LEU A 102 -13.12 4.21 -17.94
N THR A 103 -12.12 3.77 -17.20
CA THR A 103 -11.16 4.65 -16.53
C THR A 103 -9.76 4.26 -16.96
N TYR A 104 -8.94 5.25 -17.26
CA TYR A 104 -7.53 5.04 -17.56
C TYR A 104 -6.68 6.15 -16.97
N ASN A 105 -5.50 5.79 -16.53
CA ASN A 105 -4.49 6.74 -16.08
C ASN A 105 -3.12 6.23 -16.54
N PHE A 106 -2.43 7.06 -17.29
CA PHE A 106 -1.07 6.82 -17.73
C PHE A 106 -0.19 7.93 -17.16
N SER A 107 0.80 7.54 -16.37
CA SER A 107 1.77 8.47 -15.82
C SER A 107 3.15 7.83 -15.80
N ALA A 108 4.19 8.65 -15.75
CA ALA A 108 5.55 8.20 -15.58
C ALA A 108 6.17 8.90 -14.37
N ARG A 109 6.91 8.17 -13.58
CA ARG A 109 7.79 8.70 -12.55
C ARG A 109 9.16 8.85 -13.16
N ILE A 110 9.74 10.03 -13.05
CA ILE A 110 11.07 10.32 -13.59
C ILE A 110 11.99 10.63 -12.41
N ALA A 111 13.09 9.91 -12.32
CA ALA A 111 14.11 10.18 -11.32
C ALA A 111 14.81 11.52 -11.64
N PRO A 112 14.88 12.48 -10.70
CA PRO A 112 15.54 13.74 -10.93
C PRO A 112 17.06 13.55 -11.10
N SER A 113 17.67 14.38 -11.95
CA SER A 113 19.08 14.28 -12.33
C SER A 113 20.06 14.51 -11.16
N PHE A 114 19.66 15.22 -10.13
CA PHE A 114 20.51 15.48 -8.96
C PHE A 114 20.66 14.30 -8.02
N THR A 115 19.85 13.24 -8.16
CA THR A 115 19.98 12.00 -7.41
C THR A 115 20.95 11.01 -8.05
N GLN A 116 21.62 11.41 -9.14
CA GLN A 116 22.54 10.57 -9.91
C GLN A 116 23.86 10.21 -9.20
N GLN A 117 24.11 10.71 -8.03
CA GLN A 117 25.28 10.31 -7.24
C GLN A 117 25.19 8.84 -6.76
N ILE A 118 24.00 8.25 -6.84
CA ILE A 118 23.77 6.85 -6.55
C ILE A 118 23.66 6.10 -7.88
N PRO A 119 24.53 5.14 -8.17
CA PRO A 119 24.38 4.33 -9.35
C PRO A 119 23.10 3.49 -9.26
N TYR A 120 22.15 3.79 -10.11
CA TYR A 120 20.97 2.94 -10.24
C TYR A 120 21.37 1.59 -10.81
N ARG A 121 20.89 0.52 -10.21
CA ARG A 121 21.02 -0.82 -10.81
C ARG A 121 20.22 -0.97 -12.11
N GLU A 122 19.20 -0.14 -12.28
CA GLU A 122 18.35 -0.14 -13.46
C GLU A 122 18.84 0.91 -14.47
N GLN A 123 18.82 0.53 -15.75
CA GLN A 123 19.34 1.37 -16.84
C GLN A 123 18.39 2.48 -17.27
N HIS A 124 17.12 2.44 -16.86
CA HIS A 124 16.11 3.43 -17.26
C HIS A 124 15.68 4.33 -16.12
N ARG A 125 15.52 5.61 -16.45
CA ARG A 125 15.15 6.67 -15.47
C ARG A 125 13.66 6.90 -15.34
N SER A 126 12.88 6.34 -16.24
CA SER A 126 11.43 6.53 -16.30
C SER A 126 10.73 5.25 -15.90
N HIS A 127 9.88 5.36 -14.89
CA HIS A 127 9.10 4.25 -14.34
C HIS A 127 7.63 4.46 -14.68
N PRO A 128 7.03 3.65 -15.57
CA PRO A 128 5.65 3.80 -15.96
C PRO A 128 4.68 3.41 -14.82
N VAL A 129 3.58 4.13 -14.76
CA VAL A 129 2.43 3.80 -13.92
C VAL A 129 1.21 3.74 -14.81
N LEU A 130 0.66 2.57 -14.98
CA LEU A 130 -0.49 2.30 -15.83
C LEU A 130 -1.65 1.83 -14.96
N ASN A 131 -2.79 2.45 -15.13
CA ASN A 131 -4.02 2.01 -14.49
C ASN A 131 -5.14 2.01 -15.54
N PHE A 132 -5.80 0.88 -15.70
CA PHE A 132 -6.92 0.70 -16.60
C PHE A 132 -8.05 0.01 -15.85
N GLY A 133 -9.24 0.59 -15.88
CA GLY A 133 -10.43 0.03 -15.27
C GLY A 133 -11.58 -0.02 -16.26
N TYR A 134 -12.19 -1.16 -16.38
CA TYR A 134 -13.41 -1.38 -17.14
C TYR A 134 -14.50 -1.92 -16.23
N GLN A 135 -15.66 -1.31 -16.27
CA GLN A 135 -16.82 -1.74 -15.50
C GLN A 135 -18.06 -1.69 -16.40
N GLU A 136 -18.85 -2.74 -16.38
CA GLU A 136 -20.10 -2.80 -17.13
C GLU A 136 -21.15 -3.61 -16.36
N VAL A 137 -22.40 -3.18 -16.52
CA VAL A 137 -23.57 -3.86 -15.95
C VAL A 137 -24.42 -4.42 -17.08
N PHE A 138 -24.74 -5.68 -16.97
CA PHE A 138 -25.53 -6.43 -17.93
C PHE A 138 -26.90 -6.79 -17.35
N ASP A 139 -27.86 -6.91 -18.23
CA ASP A 139 -29.18 -7.43 -17.98
C ASP A 139 -29.22 -8.89 -18.43
N VAL A 140 -29.29 -9.83 -17.49
CA VAL A 140 -29.21 -11.26 -17.76
C VAL A 140 -30.45 -11.95 -17.20
N PHE A 141 -30.93 -13.01 -17.89
CA PHE A 141 -32.08 -13.83 -17.50
C PHE A 141 -33.40 -13.05 -17.30
N GLY A 142 -33.58 -11.92 -17.98
CA GLY A 142 -34.81 -11.14 -17.91
C GLY A 142 -34.92 -10.16 -16.76
N GLU A 143 -33.92 -10.06 -15.91
CA GLU A 143 -33.82 -9.06 -14.85
C GLU A 143 -32.89 -7.92 -15.25
N GLN A 144 -33.21 -6.70 -14.77
CA GLN A 144 -32.41 -5.50 -15.07
C GLN A 144 -31.24 -5.37 -14.10
N ARG A 145 -30.05 -5.06 -14.64
CA ARG A 145 -28.84 -4.71 -13.88
C ARG A 145 -28.44 -5.77 -12.83
N ASN A 146 -28.52 -7.03 -13.16
CA ASN A 146 -28.26 -8.13 -12.24
C ASN A 146 -26.86 -8.75 -12.36
N LEU A 147 -26.11 -8.45 -13.43
CA LEU A 147 -24.73 -8.90 -13.58
C LEU A 147 -23.78 -7.71 -13.76
N GLY A 148 -22.86 -7.55 -12.83
CA GLY A 148 -21.81 -6.54 -12.91
C GLY A 148 -20.43 -7.17 -13.17
N VAL A 149 -19.75 -6.66 -14.19
CA VAL A 149 -18.37 -7.07 -14.49
C VAL A 149 -17.43 -5.90 -14.22
N SER A 150 -16.38 -6.13 -13.45
CA SER A 150 -15.33 -5.16 -13.19
C SER A 150 -13.96 -5.77 -13.45
N VAL A 151 -13.18 -5.13 -14.32
CA VAL A 151 -11.81 -5.52 -14.63
C VAL A 151 -10.91 -4.33 -14.35
N ASN A 152 -9.91 -4.53 -13.48
CA ASN A 152 -8.91 -3.53 -13.18
C ASN A 152 -7.53 -4.09 -13.46
N LEU A 153 -6.78 -3.39 -14.30
CA LEU A 153 -5.39 -3.69 -14.62
C LEU A 153 -4.52 -2.56 -14.06
N PHE A 154 -3.54 -2.94 -13.28
CA PHE A 154 -2.61 -2.00 -12.71
C PHE A 154 -1.18 -2.48 -12.91
N TYR A 155 -0.32 -1.57 -13.36
CA TYR A 155 1.11 -1.76 -13.46
C TYR A 155 1.83 -0.52 -12.93
N SER A 156 2.83 -0.71 -12.09
CA SER A 156 3.64 0.40 -11.59
C SER A 156 5.05 -0.07 -11.31
N GLU A 157 5.99 0.71 -11.75
CA GLU A 157 7.39 0.59 -11.36
C GLU A 157 7.74 1.71 -10.38
N ASN A 158 8.57 1.41 -9.40
CA ASN A 158 9.07 2.37 -8.45
C ASN A 158 10.55 2.10 -8.17
N GLY A 159 11.39 3.03 -8.59
CA GLY A 159 12.80 3.05 -8.22
C GLY A 159 13.01 4.01 -7.06
N VAL A 160 13.49 3.52 -5.94
CA VAL A 160 13.83 4.35 -4.77
C VAL A 160 15.31 4.18 -4.49
N GLY A 161 16.03 5.30 -4.54
CA GLY A 161 17.42 5.36 -4.09
C GLY A 161 17.50 6.15 -2.78
N PHE A 162 18.16 5.60 -1.78
CA PHE A 162 18.39 6.31 -0.53
C PHE A 162 19.82 6.07 -0.02
N PHE A 163 20.35 7.08 0.68
CA PHE A 163 21.57 6.95 1.44
C PHE A 163 21.22 6.64 2.89
N ARG A 164 21.73 5.53 3.38
CA ARG A 164 21.62 5.17 4.78
C ARG A 164 23.02 5.09 5.39
N THR A 165 23.20 5.78 6.50
CA THR A 165 24.38 5.67 7.33
C THR A 165 23.96 5.12 8.68
N ASP A 166 24.26 3.85 8.92
CA ASP A 166 24.05 3.24 10.24
C ASP A 166 25.33 3.39 11.06
N ARG A 167 25.18 3.92 12.27
CA ARG A 167 26.24 3.99 13.28
C ARG A 167 25.91 2.99 14.37
N ASP A 168 26.67 1.94 14.46
CA ASP A 168 26.56 1.01 15.59
C ASP A 168 27.71 1.28 16.57
N PHE A 169 27.36 1.52 17.82
CA PHE A 169 28.31 1.75 18.90
C PHE A 169 28.49 0.43 19.65
N GLN A 170 29.61 -0.24 19.41
CA GLN A 170 29.99 -1.35 20.26
C GLN A 170 30.43 -0.78 21.63
N ASN A 171 29.62 -1.01 22.65
CA ASN A 171 29.93 -0.66 24.05
C ASN A 171 31.08 -1.51 24.60
N THR A 172 32.27 -1.37 24.06
CA THR A 172 33.49 -1.96 24.62
C THR A 172 34.26 -0.85 25.31
N THR A 173 34.68 -1.11 26.55
CA THR A 173 35.39 -0.15 27.41
C THR A 173 36.78 0.23 26.87
N THR A 174 37.30 -0.45 25.85
CA THR A 174 38.66 -0.29 25.35
C THR A 174 38.80 0.34 23.97
N GLN A 175 37.78 0.34 23.16
CA GLN A 175 37.73 1.07 21.88
C GLN A 175 36.28 1.45 21.50
N PRO A 176 35.99 2.73 21.30
CA PRO A 176 34.76 3.16 20.65
C PRO A 176 34.94 2.89 19.14
N ALA A 177 34.85 1.64 18.73
CA ALA A 177 34.77 1.30 17.33
C ALA A 177 33.36 1.39 16.87
N PHE A 178 33.07 2.30 15.95
CA PHE A 178 31.80 2.30 15.24
C PHE A 178 32.01 1.62 13.89
N LEU A 179 31.10 0.70 13.60
CA LEU A 179 31.03 0.08 12.28
C LEU A 179 30.20 1.01 11.36
N TRP A 180 30.78 1.37 10.23
CA TRP A 180 30.05 2.10 9.19
C TRP A 180 29.51 1.08 8.20
N SER A 181 28.20 1.01 8.09
CA SER A 181 27.54 0.25 7.02
C SER A 181 26.95 1.21 6.01
N TYR A 182 27.39 1.14 4.77
CA TYR A 182 26.75 1.80 3.64
C TYR A 182 25.83 0.82 2.94
N GLN A 183 24.54 1.07 2.93
CA GLN A 183 23.62 0.36 2.07
C GLN A 183 23.07 1.34 1.03
N THR A 184 23.33 1.06 -0.24
CA THR A 184 22.64 1.66 -1.38
C THR A 184 21.67 0.62 -1.94
N GLN A 185 20.40 0.88 -1.96
CA GLN A 185 19.41 0.10 -2.67
C GLN A 185 18.79 0.95 -3.79
#